data_01b33ad34e1f77551ef2b014c5afdab6
#
_entry.id   01b33ad34e1f77551ef2b014c5afdab6
#
_cell.length_a   1.000
_cell.length_b   1.000
_cell.length_c   1.000
_cell.angle_alpha   90.00
_cell.angle_beta   90.00
_cell.angle_gamma   90.00
#
_symmetry.space_group_name_H-M   'P 1'
#
loop_
_entity.id
_entity.type
_entity.pdbx_description
1 polymer ?
#
loop_
_entity_poly.entity_id
_entity_poly.type
_entity_poly.pdbx_seq_one_letter_code
_entity_poly.pdbx_strand_id
1 'polypeptide(L)'
;NINTTTSLMSIFDAELKLDEHFKITSQFGLQWDEGTIEKYAGENSYAMRREKEQNTYSYSDGKRTFLPDGGSNKITDSHQTQWTWKAMAEYDNRFKDIHELEVMLGTEIRHNEYKSLFSAAYGYDNRTLTSVPVIFPTENSAEALPLHTETFTENAFVSWFATGSYTL
;
A
#
# COMPACT_ATOMS: atom_id res chain seq x y z
N ASN A 1 17.90 10.90 -2.42
CA ASN A 1 16.67 10.11 -2.32
C ASN A 1 16.59 9.19 -3.54
N ILE A 2 16.35 7.94 -3.29
CA ILE A 2 16.08 6.93 -4.31
C ILE A 2 14.64 6.46 -4.09
N ASN A 3 13.88 6.36 -5.17
CA ASN A 3 12.54 5.82 -5.15
C ASN A 3 12.43 4.79 -6.27
N THR A 4 12.11 3.57 -5.92
CA THR A 4 11.92 2.45 -6.84
C THR A 4 10.53 1.91 -6.65
N THR A 5 9.78 1.73 -7.74
CA THR A 5 8.45 1.13 -7.71
C THR A 5 8.38 0.06 -8.79
N THR A 6 7.88 -1.09 -8.42
CA THR A 6 7.57 -2.20 -9.32
C THR A 6 6.10 -2.54 -9.19
N SER A 7 5.41 -2.62 -10.33
CA SER A 7 3.98 -2.96 -10.37
C SER A 7 3.75 -4.08 -11.37
N LEU A 8 2.95 -5.06 -10.99
CA LEU A 8 2.47 -6.12 -11.84
C LEU A 8 0.94 -6.15 -11.75
N MET A 9 0.29 -6.13 -12.90
CA MET A 9 -1.16 -6.30 -12.99
C MET A 9 -1.48 -7.37 -14.03
N SER A 10 -2.40 -8.26 -13.68
CA SER A 10 -2.90 -9.32 -14.55
C SER A 10 -4.42 -9.40 -14.44
N ILE A 11 -5.08 -9.56 -15.57
CA ILE A 11 -6.53 -9.70 -15.66
C ILE A 11 -6.84 -10.93 -16.50
N PHE A 12 -7.72 -11.77 -16.00
CA PHE A 12 -8.20 -12.97 -16.66
C PHE A 12 -9.72 -12.86 -16.81
N ASP A 13 -10.19 -12.97 -18.05
CA ASP A 13 -11.60 -12.93 -18.38
C ASP A 13 -12.02 -14.28 -18.93
N ALA A 14 -13.20 -14.73 -18.50
CA ALA A 14 -13.85 -15.93 -19.01
C ALA A 14 -15.30 -15.60 -19.32
N GLU A 15 -15.76 -16.02 -20.50
CA GLU A 15 -17.15 -15.88 -20.93
C GLU A 15 -17.68 -17.26 -21.32
N LEU A 16 -18.89 -17.56 -20.83
CA LEU A 16 -19.63 -18.77 -21.13
C LEU A 16 -21.02 -18.39 -21.63
N LYS A 17 -21.31 -18.68 -22.89
CA LYS A 17 -22.66 -18.59 -23.46
C LYS A 17 -23.33 -19.95 -23.32
N LEU A 18 -24.40 -20.02 -22.53
CA LEU A 18 -25.16 -21.26 -22.35
C LEU A 18 -26.15 -21.48 -23.48
N ASP A 19 -26.78 -20.40 -23.95
CA ASP A 19 -27.65 -20.36 -25.10
C ASP A 19 -27.66 -18.95 -25.74
N GLU A 20 -28.63 -18.65 -26.61
CA GLU A 20 -28.76 -17.34 -27.28
C GLU A 20 -29.20 -16.23 -26.33
N HIS A 21 -29.71 -16.58 -25.15
CA HIS A 21 -30.31 -15.65 -24.20
C HIS A 21 -29.53 -15.52 -22.89
N PHE A 22 -28.66 -16.49 -22.57
CA PHE A 22 -28.01 -16.55 -21.26
C PHE A 22 -26.48 -16.60 -21.38
N LYS A 23 -25.84 -15.62 -20.74
CA LYS A 23 -24.39 -15.45 -20.72
C LYS A 23 -23.88 -15.30 -19.28
N ILE A 24 -22.79 -15.97 -18.96
CA ILE A 24 -22.06 -15.80 -17.70
C ILE A 24 -20.67 -15.27 -18.04
N THR A 25 -20.26 -14.23 -17.34
CA THR A 25 -18.90 -13.68 -17.41
C THR A 25 -18.24 -13.74 -16.03
N SER A 26 -16.96 -14.07 -16.02
CA SER A 26 -16.15 -14.06 -14.81
C SER A 26 -14.83 -13.36 -15.12
N GLN A 27 -14.47 -12.42 -14.28
CA GLN A 27 -13.22 -11.68 -14.38
C GLN A 27 -12.44 -11.82 -13.07
N PHE A 28 -11.17 -12.16 -13.18
CA PHE A 28 -10.24 -12.17 -12.05
C PHE A 28 -9.08 -11.24 -12.34
N GLY A 29 -8.89 -10.25 -11.47
CA GLY A 29 -7.78 -9.31 -11.51
C GLY A 29 -6.85 -9.51 -10.32
N LEU A 30 -5.55 -9.50 -10.58
CA LEU A 30 -4.49 -9.50 -9.58
C LEU A 30 -3.60 -8.28 -9.81
N GLN A 31 -3.34 -7.53 -8.75
CA GLN A 31 -2.37 -6.45 -8.73
C GLN A 31 -1.38 -6.67 -7.58
N TRP A 32 -0.11 -6.49 -7.89
CA TRP A 32 0.98 -6.55 -6.94
C TRP A 32 1.89 -5.35 -7.15
N ASP A 33 2.09 -4.60 -6.07
CA ASP A 33 2.92 -3.39 -6.09
C ASP A 33 3.97 -3.49 -4.99
N GLU A 34 5.19 -3.13 -5.31
CA GLU A 34 6.31 -3.04 -4.38
C GLU A 34 7.00 -1.68 -4.56
N GLY A 35 7.27 -1.00 -3.47
CA GLY A 35 7.91 0.31 -3.47
C GLY A 35 8.96 0.42 -2.39
N THR A 36 10.14 0.93 -2.74
CA THR A 36 11.21 1.25 -1.80
C THR A 36 11.57 2.72 -1.93
N ILE A 37 11.53 3.43 -0.82
CA ILE A 37 11.98 4.82 -0.73
C ILE A 37 13.18 4.88 0.22
N GLU A 38 14.34 5.26 -0.31
CA GLU A 38 15.54 5.47 0.47
C GLU A 38 15.87 6.96 0.56
N LYS A 39 16.10 7.45 1.78
CA LYS A 39 16.44 8.83 2.09
C LYS A 39 17.72 8.87 2.91
N TYR A 40 18.81 9.21 2.27
CA TYR A 40 20.08 9.47 2.92
C TYR A 40 20.26 10.96 3.21
N ALA A 41 20.71 11.31 4.42
CA ALA A 41 21.12 12.64 4.81
C ALA A 41 22.54 12.57 5.40
N GLY A 42 23.49 13.24 4.77
CA GLY A 42 24.87 13.32 5.28
C GLY A 42 24.94 14.15 6.56
N GLU A 43 25.96 13.92 7.38
CA GLU A 43 26.16 14.55 8.69
C GLU A 43 26.02 16.08 8.68
N ASN A 44 26.62 16.74 7.69
CA ASN A 44 26.64 18.20 7.55
C ASN A 44 25.44 18.77 6.77
N SER A 45 24.47 17.92 6.42
CA SER A 45 23.27 18.36 5.70
C SER A 45 22.34 19.19 6.59
N TYR A 46 21.56 20.07 5.96
CA TYR A 46 20.51 20.82 6.66
C TYR A 46 19.52 19.88 7.34
N ALA A 47 19.12 18.79 6.66
CA ALA A 47 18.19 17.82 7.20
C ALA A 47 18.71 17.19 8.51
N MET A 48 19.99 16.79 8.53
CA MET A 48 20.58 16.17 9.74
C MET A 48 20.75 17.18 10.87
N ARG A 49 21.13 18.41 10.57
CA ARG A 49 21.21 19.48 11.60
C ARG A 49 19.85 19.74 12.25
N ARG A 50 18.82 19.88 11.44
CA ARG A 50 17.45 20.08 11.94
C ARG A 50 16.98 18.90 12.78
N GLU A 51 17.29 17.68 12.39
CA GLU A 51 16.93 16.48 13.11
C GLU A 51 17.66 16.41 14.48
N LYS A 52 18.94 16.75 14.52
CA LYS A 52 19.70 16.87 15.77
C LYS A 52 19.09 17.93 16.70
N GLU A 53 18.69 19.10 16.17
CA GLU A 53 18.03 20.16 16.96
C GLU A 53 16.70 19.68 17.58
N GLN A 54 15.86 18.98 16.80
CA GLN A 54 14.58 18.46 17.26
C GLN A 54 14.73 17.36 18.33
N ASN A 55 15.86 16.66 18.33
CA ASN A 55 16.17 15.57 19.25
C ASN A 55 17.22 15.97 20.28
N THR A 56 17.19 17.23 20.71
CA THR A 56 18.08 17.80 21.72
C THR A 56 17.31 18.03 23.01
N TYR A 57 17.81 17.46 24.10
CA TYR A 57 17.22 17.56 25.43
C TYR A 57 18.01 18.47 26.33
N SER A 58 17.33 19.13 27.27
CA SER A 58 17.94 19.95 28.30
C SER A 58 18.27 19.12 29.53
N TYR A 59 19.53 19.09 29.91
CA TYR A 59 20.04 18.47 31.13
C TYR A 59 20.44 19.57 32.12
N SER A 60 20.75 19.19 33.36
CA SER A 60 21.20 20.14 34.39
C SER A 60 22.53 20.84 34.03
N ASP A 61 23.33 20.24 33.19
CA ASP A 61 24.64 20.71 32.76
C ASP A 61 24.67 21.21 31.29
N GLY A 62 23.50 21.37 30.66
CA GLY A 62 23.37 21.91 29.29
C GLY A 62 22.43 21.13 28.38
N LYS A 63 22.44 21.50 27.12
CA LYS A 63 21.67 20.82 26.07
C LYS A 63 22.53 19.80 25.35
N ARG A 64 22.00 18.60 25.14
CA ARG A 64 22.65 17.53 24.39
C ARG A 64 21.66 16.85 23.45
N THR A 65 22.12 16.56 22.23
CA THR A 65 21.40 15.64 21.35
C THR A 65 21.76 14.19 21.73
N PHE A 66 20.78 13.31 21.64
CA PHE A 66 21.02 11.88 21.82
C PHE A 66 21.27 11.15 20.49
N LEU A 67 21.13 11.84 19.35
CA LEU A 67 21.48 11.29 18.05
C LEU A 67 23.00 11.18 17.92
N PRO A 68 23.51 10.03 17.47
CA PRO A 68 24.94 9.85 17.26
C PRO A 68 25.46 10.73 16.14
N ASP A 69 26.77 11.01 16.17
CA ASP A 69 27.44 11.71 15.08
C ASP A 69 27.47 10.85 13.81
N GLY A 70 27.33 11.52 12.66
CA GLY A 70 27.20 10.91 11.35
C GLY A 70 25.91 11.33 10.64
N GLY A 71 25.63 10.66 9.54
CA GLY A 71 24.41 10.86 8.76
C GLY A 71 23.22 10.06 9.24
N SER A 72 22.15 10.10 8.46
CA SER A 72 21.01 9.17 8.63
C SER A 72 20.67 8.50 7.31
N ASN A 73 20.25 7.24 7.38
CA ASN A 73 19.65 6.51 6.27
C ASN A 73 18.29 5.99 6.69
N LYS A 74 17.23 6.39 5.97
CA LYS A 74 15.85 6.02 6.24
C LYS A 74 15.31 5.28 5.03
N ILE A 75 14.78 4.08 5.28
CA ILE A 75 14.24 3.21 4.26
C ILE A 75 12.76 2.98 4.59
N THR A 76 11.92 3.13 3.60
CA THR A 76 10.51 2.72 3.67
C THR A 76 10.27 1.72 2.55
N ASP A 77 9.97 0.49 2.93
CA ASP A 77 9.53 -0.55 2.02
C ASP A 77 8.02 -0.71 2.13
N SER A 78 7.33 -0.74 1.02
CA SER A 78 5.89 -0.94 0.94
C SER A 78 5.58 -2.07 -0.02
N HIS A 79 4.62 -2.88 0.37
CA HIS A 79 4.13 -4.00 -0.41
C HIS A 79 2.61 -3.99 -0.39
N GLN A 80 1.99 -4.05 -1.58
CA GLN A 80 0.55 -4.12 -1.73
C GLN A 80 0.18 -5.28 -2.65
N THR A 81 -0.78 -6.08 -2.21
CA THR A 81 -1.40 -7.11 -3.02
C THR A 81 -2.90 -6.89 -3.03
N GLN A 82 -3.48 -6.79 -4.21
CA GLN A 82 -4.91 -6.69 -4.40
C GLN A 82 -5.37 -7.74 -5.40
N TRP A 83 -6.47 -8.42 -5.08
CA TRP A 83 -7.18 -9.22 -6.06
C TRP A 83 -8.67 -8.86 -6.05
N THR A 84 -9.25 -8.97 -7.23
CA THR A 84 -10.68 -8.71 -7.45
C THR A 84 -11.24 -9.84 -8.29
N TRP A 85 -12.32 -10.42 -7.83
CA TRP A 85 -13.09 -11.37 -8.60
C TRP A 85 -14.50 -10.84 -8.81
N LYS A 86 -14.93 -10.81 -10.07
CA LYS A 86 -16.23 -10.34 -10.48
C LYS A 86 -16.90 -11.43 -11.31
N ALA A 87 -18.16 -11.72 -11.02
CA ALA A 87 -18.97 -12.64 -11.80
C ALA A 87 -20.31 -11.97 -12.12
N MET A 88 -20.79 -12.16 -13.35
CA MET A 88 -22.04 -11.61 -13.83
C MET A 88 -22.79 -12.68 -14.63
N ALA A 89 -24.10 -12.71 -14.45
CA ALA A 89 -25.04 -13.47 -15.26
C ALA A 89 -25.98 -12.49 -15.97
N GLU A 90 -26.06 -12.61 -17.27
CA GLU A 90 -26.89 -11.76 -18.13
C GLU A 90 -27.91 -12.63 -18.83
N TYR A 91 -29.14 -12.18 -18.85
CA TYR A 91 -30.23 -12.80 -19.57
C TYR A 91 -30.92 -11.74 -20.42
N ASP A 92 -31.05 -12.01 -21.72
CA ASP A 92 -31.76 -11.18 -22.67
C ASP A 92 -32.73 -12.03 -23.49
N ASN A 93 -33.96 -11.59 -23.62
CA ASN A 93 -34.95 -12.28 -24.43
C ASN A 93 -36.00 -11.32 -24.99
N ARG A 94 -36.41 -11.59 -26.23
CA ARG A 94 -37.49 -10.90 -26.90
C ARG A 94 -38.67 -11.86 -27.12
N PHE A 95 -39.79 -11.53 -26.48
CA PHE A 95 -41.02 -12.30 -26.57
C PHE A 95 -42.03 -11.63 -27.53
N LYS A 96 -42.60 -12.40 -28.42
CA LYS A 96 -43.61 -11.95 -29.38
C LYS A 96 -43.25 -10.73 -30.22
N ASP A 97 -41.95 -10.54 -30.46
CA ASP A 97 -41.36 -9.43 -31.24
C ASP A 97 -41.62 -8.00 -30.71
N ILE A 98 -42.32 -7.87 -29.58
CA ILE A 98 -42.70 -6.57 -28.98
C ILE A 98 -42.23 -6.42 -27.53
N HIS A 99 -41.91 -7.49 -26.82
CA HIS A 99 -41.50 -7.47 -25.42
C HIS A 99 -40.03 -7.81 -25.32
N GLU A 100 -39.21 -6.90 -24.87
CA GLU A 100 -37.76 -7.10 -24.66
C GLU A 100 -37.46 -7.04 -23.17
N LEU A 101 -36.86 -8.10 -22.63
CA LEU A 101 -36.47 -8.22 -21.24
C LEU A 101 -34.98 -8.45 -21.16
N GLU A 102 -34.28 -7.57 -20.43
CA GLU A 102 -32.90 -7.72 -20.09
C GLU A 102 -32.74 -7.75 -18.56
N VAL A 103 -31.99 -8.72 -18.05
CA VAL A 103 -31.68 -8.85 -16.62
C VAL A 103 -30.21 -9.14 -16.46
N MET A 104 -29.56 -8.42 -15.56
CA MET A 104 -28.17 -8.68 -15.16
C MET A 104 -28.09 -8.80 -13.65
N LEU A 105 -27.42 -9.85 -13.18
CA LEU A 105 -27.07 -10.06 -11.78
C LEU A 105 -25.56 -10.22 -11.68
N GLY A 106 -24.97 -9.64 -10.65
CA GLY A 106 -23.54 -9.76 -10.47
C GLY A 106 -23.10 -9.69 -9.02
N THR A 107 -21.91 -10.19 -8.79
CA THR A 107 -21.18 -10.09 -7.53
C THR A 107 -19.75 -9.70 -7.79
N GLU A 108 -19.17 -8.96 -6.85
CA GLU A 108 -17.76 -8.59 -6.84
C GLU A 108 -17.18 -8.84 -5.46
N ILE A 109 -16.06 -9.51 -5.40
CA ILE A 109 -15.26 -9.70 -4.20
C ILE A 109 -13.92 -9.03 -4.45
N ARG A 110 -13.51 -8.17 -3.54
CA ARG A 110 -12.21 -7.49 -3.58
C ARG A 110 -11.50 -7.70 -2.26
N HIS A 111 -10.22 -8.03 -2.35
CA HIS A 111 -9.33 -8.13 -1.21
C HIS A 111 -8.11 -7.27 -1.47
N ASN A 112 -7.70 -6.51 -0.47
CA ASN A 112 -6.51 -5.67 -0.52
C ASN A 112 -5.72 -5.84 0.77
N GLU A 113 -4.44 -6.12 0.63
CA GLU A 113 -3.46 -6.23 1.69
C GLU A 113 -2.34 -5.22 1.44
N TYR A 114 -2.03 -4.43 2.44
CA TYR A 114 -0.95 -3.45 2.41
C TYR A 114 -0.05 -3.61 3.61
N LYS A 115 1.24 -3.72 3.37
CA LYS A 115 2.29 -3.77 4.38
C LYS A 115 3.30 -2.66 4.11
N SER A 116 3.70 -1.93 5.16
CA SER A 116 4.76 -0.94 5.09
C SER A 116 5.73 -1.12 6.24
N LEU A 117 7.01 -1.10 5.93
CA LEU A 117 8.11 -1.21 6.86
C LEU A 117 8.95 0.06 6.76
N PHE A 118 9.02 0.81 7.84
CA PHE A 118 9.94 1.94 7.98
C PHE A 118 11.13 1.53 8.86
N SER A 119 12.33 1.88 8.42
CA SER A 119 13.57 1.70 9.18
C SER A 119 14.43 2.95 9.09
N ALA A 120 14.98 3.38 10.22
CA ALA A 120 15.87 4.55 10.30
C ALA A 120 17.16 4.19 11.02
N ALA A 121 18.28 4.47 10.38
CA ALA A 121 19.62 4.31 10.91
C ALA A 121 20.26 5.70 11.10
N TYR A 122 20.85 5.93 12.26
CA TYR A 122 21.56 7.17 12.60
C TYR A 122 23.06 6.88 12.85
N GLY A 123 23.88 7.93 12.83
CA GLY A 123 25.32 7.76 12.82
C GLY A 123 25.79 6.97 11.59
N TYR A 124 25.06 7.13 10.49
CA TYR A 124 25.28 6.36 9.27
C TYR A 124 26.45 6.91 8.46
N ASP A 125 27.40 6.02 8.13
CA ASP A 125 28.48 6.28 7.18
C ASP A 125 28.22 5.55 5.87
N ASN A 126 27.99 6.29 4.80
CA ASN A 126 27.68 5.73 3.48
C ASN A 126 28.87 5.06 2.77
N ARG A 127 30.07 5.16 3.30
CA ARG A 127 31.26 4.48 2.75
C ARG A 127 31.40 3.07 3.30
N THR A 128 31.07 2.90 4.59
CA THR A 128 31.15 1.62 5.30
C THR A 128 29.81 0.91 5.40
N LEU A 129 28.70 1.63 5.09
CA LEU A 129 27.31 1.17 5.22
C LEU A 129 26.95 0.72 6.64
N THR A 130 27.56 1.38 7.64
CA THR A 130 27.36 1.09 9.05
C THR A 130 26.63 2.22 9.75
N SER A 131 25.97 1.92 10.86
CA SER A 131 25.28 2.88 11.71
C SER A 131 25.66 2.69 13.17
N VAL A 132 25.40 3.71 13.99
CA VAL A 132 25.64 3.68 15.43
C VAL A 132 24.30 3.54 16.15
N PRO A 133 24.19 2.66 17.18
CA PRO A 133 22.97 2.54 17.96
C PRO A 133 22.55 3.85 18.61
N VAL A 134 21.24 4.17 18.54
CA VAL A 134 20.66 5.32 19.24
C VAL A 134 20.35 4.94 20.68
N ILE A 135 20.81 5.72 21.65
CA ILE A 135 20.52 5.54 23.07
C ILE A 135 19.50 6.62 23.47
N PHE A 136 18.26 6.21 23.70
CA PHE A 136 17.20 7.13 24.07
C PHE A 136 17.32 7.58 25.53
N PRO A 137 17.18 8.88 25.81
CA PRO A 137 17.29 9.40 27.18
C PRO A 137 16.05 9.07 28.03
N THR A 138 14.90 8.84 27.39
CA THR A 138 13.63 8.45 28.02
C THR A 138 12.85 7.53 27.10
N GLU A 139 11.88 6.76 27.67
CA GLU A 139 11.00 5.88 26.88
C GLU A 139 10.20 6.68 25.83
N ASN A 140 9.70 7.85 26.19
CA ASN A 140 8.93 8.70 25.26
C ASN A 140 9.75 9.18 24.07
N SER A 141 11.07 9.24 24.18
CA SER A 141 11.95 9.60 23.06
C SER A 141 11.96 8.54 21.96
N ALA A 142 11.77 7.27 22.31
CA ALA A 142 11.68 6.18 21.33
C ALA A 142 10.39 6.28 20.49
N GLU A 143 9.28 6.74 21.07
CA GLU A 143 8.03 7.00 20.35
C GLU A 143 8.15 8.21 19.41
N ALA A 144 8.83 9.27 19.88
CA ALA A 144 9.03 10.49 19.08
C ALA A 144 9.98 10.28 17.90
N LEU A 145 10.92 9.33 18.01
CA LEU A 145 11.90 8.98 16.99
C LEU A 145 11.89 7.47 16.73
N PRO A 146 10.89 6.92 16.06
CA PRO A 146 10.85 5.51 15.77
C PRO A 146 12.00 5.11 14.85
N LEU A 147 12.75 4.09 15.24
CA LEU A 147 13.82 3.50 14.41
C LEU A 147 13.29 2.39 13.51
N HIS A 148 12.15 1.82 13.87
CA HIS A 148 11.49 0.76 13.15
C HIS A 148 9.97 0.84 13.37
N THR A 149 9.21 0.83 12.30
CA THR A 149 7.75 0.82 12.36
C THR A 149 7.21 -0.09 11.27
N GLU A 150 6.32 -0.98 11.65
CA GLU A 150 5.60 -1.84 10.73
C GLU A 150 4.12 -1.49 10.76
N THR A 151 3.53 -1.35 9.58
CA THR A 151 2.10 -1.11 9.42
C THR A 151 1.54 -2.20 8.51
N PHE A 152 0.45 -2.81 8.94
CA PHE A 152 -0.28 -3.80 8.18
C PHE A 152 -1.76 -3.39 8.12
N THR A 153 -2.33 -3.43 6.93
CA THR A 153 -3.75 -3.14 6.70
C THR A 153 -4.30 -4.16 5.73
N GLU A 154 -5.42 -4.77 6.09
CA GLU A 154 -6.14 -5.74 5.28
C GLU A 154 -7.61 -5.31 5.18
N ASN A 155 -8.15 -5.32 3.96
CA ASN A 155 -9.55 -4.99 3.69
C ASN A 155 -10.15 -5.97 2.71
N ALA A 156 -11.38 -6.41 3.01
CA ALA A 156 -12.16 -7.27 2.13
C ALA A 156 -13.54 -6.66 1.90
N PHE A 157 -14.00 -6.68 0.66
CA PHE A 157 -15.30 -6.16 0.25
C PHE A 157 -16.03 -7.21 -0.56
N VAL A 158 -17.32 -7.33 -0.30
CA VAL A 158 -18.26 -8.13 -1.10
C VAL A 158 -19.42 -7.24 -1.50
N SER A 159 -19.73 -7.19 -2.77
CA SER A 159 -20.84 -6.42 -3.31
C SER A 159 -21.71 -7.28 -4.23
N TRP A 160 -23.00 -6.94 -4.29
CA TRP A 160 -23.97 -7.53 -5.17
C TRP A 160 -24.66 -6.41 -5.94
N PHE A 161 -24.91 -6.64 -7.21
CA PHE A 161 -25.61 -5.66 -8.04
C PHE A 161 -26.59 -6.38 -8.99
N ALA A 162 -27.66 -5.69 -9.31
CA ALA A 162 -28.65 -6.17 -10.24
C ALA A 162 -29.17 -5.01 -11.07
N THR A 163 -29.41 -5.25 -12.35
CA THR A 163 -30.12 -4.33 -13.23
C THR A 163 -31.17 -5.10 -14.03
N GLY A 164 -32.26 -4.44 -14.35
CA GLY A 164 -33.29 -5.00 -15.21
C GLY A 164 -33.90 -3.91 -16.09
N SER A 165 -34.13 -4.22 -17.35
CA SER A 165 -34.85 -3.37 -18.27
C SER A 165 -35.95 -4.14 -18.96
N TYR A 166 -37.07 -3.47 -19.22
CA TYR A 166 -38.19 -4.02 -19.97
C TYR A 166 -38.72 -2.96 -20.92
N THR A 167 -38.82 -3.32 -22.20
CA THR A 167 -39.29 -2.46 -23.28
C THR A 167 -40.45 -3.12 -24.01
N LEU A 168 -41.46 -2.31 -24.37
CA LEU A 168 -42.61 -2.67 -25.17
C LEU A 168 -42.47 -2.18 -26.59
#